data_767aa87c2512f721f8eb2a2161880afd
#
_entry.id   767aa87c2512f721f8eb2a2161880afd
#
_cell.length_a   1.000
_cell.length_b   1.000
_cell.length_c   1.000
_cell.angle_alpha   90.00
_cell.angle_beta   90.00
_cell.angle_gamma   90.00
#
_symmetry.space_group_name_H-M   'P 1'
#
loop_
_entity.id
_entity.type
_entity.pdbx_description
1 polymer ?
#
loop_
_entity_poly.entity_id
_entity_poly.type
_entity_poly.pdbx_seq_one_letter_code
_entity_poly.pdbx_strand_id
1 'polypeptide(L)'
;MKNIIATVILCLAQCLPQSAQAQQKASPQRTIILMIDGFGEDYYRASAMPHLNQLEKAGIYQVVPSLMPAVTNVNNVAIATGELPDKNGITGNVYLNPATEKEEYIEDPALLLAPTIFERAKKQGIKTALFSCKKKTIDLMGGAADIKLCPECAGAADSPWAKQFGAPPDVYSKEVSYWIFNAALATLKSNPEVGLVYIHTTDYPMHTWAPEEAESKDFLHHLDNYIGKLQQAAPDAAILITADHGLNHKSLCWDLEKACLSRNTPIKIAISPEKDRYFKHHRGMGGSSYVYLKNQADLAKVSQSLRALQGVEAVLTKAEAVKRYHLLPERIGDLLVLGDKRTVFGNLEIAESEELGEHYRSHGSLYEAHVPLFVYNAKQAPAAAYFKYNYLLAAWLYQ
;
A
#
# COMPACT_ATOMS: atom_id res chain seq x y z
N MET A 1 -79.17 46.33 43.89
CA MET A 1 -78.39 46.63 42.69
C MET A 1 -76.94 46.34 43.03
N LYS A 2 -76.40 45.18 42.66
CA LYS A 2 -75.07 44.73 42.97
C LYS A 2 -74.24 44.73 41.68
N ASN A 3 -73.19 45.53 41.67
CA ASN A 3 -72.24 45.58 40.58
C ASN A 3 -71.22 44.40 40.70
N ILE A 4 -71.15 43.61 39.64
CA ILE A 4 -70.10 42.53 39.52
C ILE A 4 -69.06 43.10 38.60
N ILE A 5 -67.82 43.28 39.16
CA ILE A 5 -66.62 43.65 38.39
C ILE A 5 -65.95 42.33 38.01
N ALA A 6 -65.83 42.07 36.73
CA ALA A 6 -65.18 40.94 36.18
C ALA A 6 -63.68 41.34 35.93
N THR A 7 -62.79 40.69 36.67
CA THR A 7 -61.33 40.85 36.49
C THR A 7 -60.85 39.88 35.41
N VAL A 8 -60.36 40.42 34.28
CA VAL A 8 -59.72 39.66 33.21
C VAL A 8 -58.23 39.48 33.55
N ILE A 9 -57.84 38.25 33.82
CA ILE A 9 -56.41 37.88 34.00
C ILE A 9 -55.84 37.58 32.63
N LEU A 10 -54.91 38.43 32.18
CA LEU A 10 -54.19 38.27 30.94
C LEU A 10 -52.94 37.39 31.19
N CYS A 11 -52.97 36.09 30.80
CA CYS A 11 -51.82 35.21 30.86
C CYS A 11 -50.90 35.52 29.67
N LEU A 12 -49.82 36.24 29.91
CA LEU A 12 -48.71 36.39 29.01
C LEU A 12 -47.84 35.10 29.03
N ALA A 13 -48.03 34.23 28.09
CA ALA A 13 -47.14 33.11 27.86
C ALA A 13 -45.83 33.65 27.30
N GLN A 14 -44.77 33.66 28.10
CA GLN A 14 -43.38 33.93 27.67
C GLN A 14 -42.89 32.74 26.84
N CYS A 15 -42.89 32.86 25.50
CA CYS A 15 -42.11 31.99 24.63
C CYS A 15 -40.63 32.31 24.82
N LEU A 16 -39.95 31.53 25.64
CA LEU A 16 -38.46 31.49 25.64
C LEU A 16 -38.01 30.82 24.33
N PRO A 17 -37.08 31.42 23.60
CA PRO A 17 -36.51 30.73 22.44
C PRO A 17 -35.80 29.49 22.95
N GLN A 18 -36.19 28.29 22.51
CA GLN A 18 -35.41 27.09 22.60
C GLN A 18 -34.11 27.34 21.81
N SER A 19 -33.02 27.58 22.54
CA SER A 19 -31.71 27.57 21.97
C SER A 19 -31.51 26.19 21.33
N ALA A 20 -31.47 26.16 19.99
CA ALA A 20 -31.06 25.00 19.25
C ALA A 20 -29.62 24.66 19.70
N GLN A 21 -29.49 23.72 20.62
CA GLN A 21 -28.20 23.10 20.90
C GLN A 21 -27.78 22.47 19.58
N ALA A 22 -26.84 23.13 18.92
CA ALA A 22 -26.13 22.51 17.80
C ALA A 22 -25.57 21.18 18.34
N GLN A 23 -26.14 20.09 17.87
CA GLN A 23 -25.68 18.73 18.15
C GLN A 23 -24.22 18.69 17.72
N GLN A 24 -23.31 18.80 18.68
CA GLN A 24 -21.86 18.74 18.45
C GLN A 24 -21.62 17.35 17.81
N LYS A 25 -21.39 17.32 16.49
CA LYS A 25 -21.09 16.10 15.77
C LYS A 25 -19.91 15.46 16.52
N ALA A 26 -20.13 14.28 17.07
CA ALA A 26 -19.05 13.56 17.76
C ALA A 26 -17.83 13.52 16.83
N SER A 27 -16.67 13.90 17.36
CA SER A 27 -15.43 13.85 16.58
C SER A 27 -15.27 12.43 16.02
N PRO A 28 -14.92 12.28 14.73
CA PRO A 28 -14.75 10.96 14.13
C PRO A 28 -13.69 10.18 14.92
N GLN A 29 -13.90 8.88 15.06
CA GLN A 29 -12.96 8.00 15.74
C GLN A 29 -11.58 8.11 15.09
N ARG A 30 -10.53 8.31 15.92
CA ARG A 30 -9.15 8.27 15.45
C ARG A 30 -8.87 6.93 14.78
N THR A 31 -8.17 6.94 13.65
CA THR A 31 -7.84 5.74 12.88
C THR A 31 -6.33 5.68 12.66
N ILE A 32 -5.75 4.51 12.90
CA ILE A 32 -4.36 4.18 12.59
C ILE A 32 -4.40 3.11 11.49
N ILE A 33 -3.82 3.41 10.34
CA ILE A 33 -3.61 2.46 9.26
C ILE A 33 -2.13 2.09 9.27
N LEU A 34 -1.85 0.80 9.36
CA LEU A 34 -0.50 0.25 9.27
C LEU A 34 -0.41 -0.64 8.04
N MET A 35 0.33 -0.19 7.04
CA MET A 35 0.71 -0.96 5.88
C MET A 35 2.12 -1.49 6.09
N ILE A 36 2.22 -2.80 6.35
CA ILE A 36 3.49 -3.50 6.57
C ILE A 36 3.94 -4.05 5.21
N ASP A 37 4.88 -3.36 4.59
CA ASP A 37 5.39 -3.66 3.25
C ASP A 37 6.01 -5.07 3.21
N GLY A 38 5.56 -5.91 2.27
CA GLY A 38 6.06 -7.27 2.08
C GLY A 38 5.60 -8.31 3.10
N PHE A 39 4.66 -7.98 3.99
CA PHE A 39 4.21 -8.86 5.07
C PHE A 39 3.18 -9.89 4.60
N GLY A 40 3.66 -11.02 4.08
CA GLY A 40 2.84 -12.19 3.76
C GLY A 40 2.31 -12.90 5.01
N GLU A 41 1.29 -13.76 4.83
CA GLU A 41 0.76 -14.57 5.93
C GLU A 41 1.80 -15.53 6.52
N ASP A 42 2.70 -16.03 5.69
CA ASP A 42 3.81 -16.91 6.10
C ASP A 42 4.70 -16.24 7.16
N TYR A 43 5.03 -14.97 6.99
CA TYR A 43 5.76 -14.17 8.00
C TYR A 43 4.98 -14.04 9.31
N TYR A 44 3.67 -13.77 9.23
CA TYR A 44 2.83 -13.68 10.41
C TYR A 44 2.78 -15.00 11.17
N ARG A 45 2.57 -16.12 10.46
CA ARG A 45 2.45 -17.45 11.10
C ARG A 45 3.78 -18.01 11.61
N ALA A 46 4.91 -17.62 11.01
CA ALA A 46 6.23 -18.05 11.45
C ALA A 46 6.75 -17.29 12.70
N SER A 47 6.11 -16.19 13.09
CA SER A 47 6.62 -15.28 14.11
C SER A 47 5.69 -15.19 15.33
N ALA A 48 6.29 -15.00 16.51
CA ALA A 48 5.55 -14.72 17.74
C ALA A 48 5.15 -13.23 17.78
N MET A 49 3.88 -12.94 17.50
CA MET A 49 3.31 -11.58 17.46
C MET A 49 2.13 -11.47 18.43
N PRO A 50 2.35 -11.45 19.77
CA PRO A 50 1.27 -11.53 20.75
C PRO A 50 0.29 -10.36 20.70
N HIS A 51 0.73 -9.14 20.38
CA HIS A 51 -0.18 -8.00 20.25
C HIS A 51 -1.05 -8.16 19.01
N LEU A 52 -0.47 -8.55 17.86
CA LEU A 52 -1.23 -8.78 16.64
C LEU A 52 -2.20 -9.95 16.79
N ASN A 53 -1.81 -11.02 17.52
CA ASN A 53 -2.69 -12.12 17.87
C ASN A 53 -3.89 -11.68 18.75
N GLN A 54 -3.73 -10.65 19.58
CA GLN A 54 -4.85 -10.07 20.33
C GLN A 54 -5.81 -9.33 19.40
N LEU A 55 -5.28 -8.59 18.41
CA LEU A 55 -6.11 -7.92 17.40
C LEU A 55 -6.89 -8.93 16.56
N GLU A 56 -6.24 -10.04 16.16
CA GLU A 56 -6.89 -11.15 15.44
C GLU A 56 -8.09 -11.72 16.21
N LYS A 57 -7.93 -11.96 17.50
CA LYS A 57 -8.97 -12.55 18.36
C LYS A 57 -10.12 -11.59 18.67
N ALA A 58 -9.84 -10.30 18.75
CA ALA A 58 -10.79 -9.28 19.20
C ALA A 58 -11.43 -8.48 18.07
N GLY A 59 -10.97 -8.65 16.83
CA GLY A 59 -11.42 -7.92 15.65
C GLY A 59 -11.75 -8.82 14.47
N ILE A 60 -11.64 -8.27 13.27
CA ILE A 60 -11.73 -9.01 12.01
C ILE A 60 -10.31 -9.37 11.60
N TYR A 61 -10.08 -10.62 11.30
CA TYR A 61 -8.88 -11.11 10.64
C TYR A 61 -9.27 -11.94 9.41
N GLN A 62 -8.59 -11.71 8.31
CA GLN A 62 -8.72 -12.48 7.07
C GLN A 62 -7.39 -12.49 6.32
N VAL A 63 -7.16 -13.56 5.53
CA VAL A 63 -6.17 -13.57 4.46
C VAL A 63 -6.90 -13.20 3.18
N VAL A 64 -6.47 -12.13 2.56
CA VAL A 64 -7.12 -11.57 1.37
C VAL A 64 -6.12 -11.42 0.23
N PRO A 65 -6.57 -11.47 -1.04
CA PRO A 65 -5.70 -11.12 -2.14
C PRO A 65 -5.39 -9.61 -2.15
N SER A 66 -4.15 -9.27 -2.46
CA SER A 66 -3.75 -7.96 -2.93
C SER A 66 -4.03 -7.84 -4.43
N LEU A 67 -3.90 -6.63 -4.98
CA LEU A 67 -4.11 -6.39 -6.40
C LEU A 67 -2.88 -6.77 -7.23
N MET A 68 -3.12 -7.16 -8.47
CA MET A 68 -2.08 -7.48 -9.44
C MET A 68 -1.75 -6.27 -10.36
N PRO A 69 -0.46 -6.09 -10.68
CA PRO A 69 0.72 -6.76 -10.14
C PRO A 69 0.88 -6.56 -8.63
N ALA A 70 1.37 -7.60 -7.92
CA ALA A 70 1.53 -7.55 -6.47
C ALA A 70 2.79 -6.72 -6.09
N VAL A 71 2.70 -5.39 -6.29
CA VAL A 71 3.79 -4.43 -6.09
C VAL A 71 3.34 -3.22 -5.27
N THR A 72 4.30 -2.55 -4.63
CA THR A 72 4.05 -1.52 -3.61
C THR A 72 3.13 -0.41 -4.09
N ASN A 73 3.44 0.28 -5.21
CA ASN A 73 2.63 1.43 -5.62
C ASN A 73 1.18 1.04 -5.93
N VAL A 74 0.97 -0.09 -6.64
CA VAL A 74 -0.37 -0.57 -7.01
C VAL A 74 -1.24 -0.74 -5.77
N ASN A 75 -0.72 -1.46 -4.78
CA ASN A 75 -1.49 -1.82 -3.59
C ASN A 75 -1.57 -0.68 -2.57
N ASN A 76 -0.47 0.04 -2.32
CA ASN A 76 -0.46 1.13 -1.36
C ASN A 76 -1.39 2.27 -1.79
N VAL A 77 -1.37 2.62 -3.10
CA VAL A 77 -2.29 3.63 -3.64
C VAL A 77 -3.73 3.12 -3.64
N ALA A 78 -3.97 1.85 -3.97
CA ALA A 78 -5.32 1.29 -3.93
C ALA A 78 -5.88 1.30 -2.49
N ILE A 79 -5.08 0.99 -1.46
CA ILE A 79 -5.47 1.13 -0.05
C ILE A 79 -5.79 2.58 0.30
N ALA A 80 -4.97 3.53 -0.16
CA ALA A 80 -5.14 4.95 0.13
C ALA A 80 -6.32 5.59 -0.61
N THR A 81 -6.63 5.14 -1.82
CA THR A 81 -7.76 5.68 -2.62
C THR A 81 -9.06 4.91 -2.41
N GLY A 82 -8.98 3.63 -2.04
CA GLY A 82 -10.13 2.72 -2.04
C GLY A 82 -10.58 2.32 -3.43
N GLU A 83 -9.74 2.55 -4.47
CA GLU A 83 -10.08 2.37 -5.87
C GLU A 83 -9.14 1.38 -6.56
N LEU A 84 -9.66 0.69 -7.57
CA LEU A 84 -8.90 -0.23 -8.41
C LEU A 84 -7.96 0.53 -9.38
N PRO A 85 -6.92 -0.11 -9.95
CA PRO A 85 -5.93 0.51 -10.83
C PRO A 85 -6.51 1.23 -12.06
N ASP A 86 -7.63 0.75 -12.63
CA ASP A 86 -8.33 1.41 -13.75
C ASP A 86 -8.97 2.73 -13.34
N LYS A 87 -9.21 2.97 -12.06
CA LYS A 87 -9.77 4.19 -11.49
C LYS A 87 -8.73 5.10 -10.87
N ASN A 88 -7.76 4.52 -10.13
CA ASN A 88 -6.72 5.30 -9.48
C ASN A 88 -5.51 5.59 -10.39
N GLY A 89 -5.36 4.86 -11.50
CA GLY A 89 -4.32 5.08 -12.52
C GLY A 89 -3.01 4.34 -12.27
N ILE A 90 -2.81 3.66 -11.16
CA ILE A 90 -1.50 3.11 -10.78
C ILE A 90 -1.42 1.62 -11.11
N THR A 91 -0.58 1.26 -12.07
CA THR A 91 -0.45 -0.09 -12.63
C THR A 91 0.91 -0.75 -12.36
N GLY A 92 1.82 -0.06 -11.67
CA GLY A 92 3.17 -0.52 -11.35
C GLY A 92 3.93 0.53 -10.55
N ASN A 93 5.19 0.28 -10.26
CA ASN A 93 6.14 1.29 -9.78
C ASN A 93 6.72 2.11 -10.95
N VAL A 94 6.62 1.57 -12.15
CA VAL A 94 7.14 2.14 -13.39
C VAL A 94 6.17 1.85 -14.55
N TYR A 95 6.16 2.70 -15.56
CA TYR A 95 5.37 2.52 -16.78
C TYR A 95 6.14 3.03 -18.00
N LEU A 96 5.72 2.62 -19.20
CA LEU A 96 6.19 3.23 -20.43
C LEU A 96 5.36 4.47 -20.71
N ASN A 97 5.97 5.66 -20.63
CA ASN A 97 5.28 6.90 -20.97
C ASN A 97 5.06 6.98 -22.49
N PRO A 98 3.82 7.00 -22.98
CA PRO A 98 3.55 6.99 -24.40
C PRO A 98 4.00 8.26 -25.14
N ALA A 99 4.16 9.39 -24.42
CA ALA A 99 4.60 10.65 -25.01
C ALA A 99 6.12 10.73 -25.19
N THR A 100 6.89 10.14 -24.27
CA THR A 100 8.36 10.16 -24.29
C THR A 100 8.96 8.86 -24.83
N GLU A 101 8.16 7.80 -24.89
CA GLU A 101 8.57 6.42 -25.22
C GLU A 101 9.66 5.86 -24.29
N LYS A 102 9.73 6.37 -23.05
CA LYS A 102 10.70 5.97 -22.03
C LYS A 102 10.01 5.36 -20.82
N GLU A 103 10.75 4.51 -20.12
CA GLU A 103 10.36 4.08 -18.79
C GLU A 103 10.41 5.27 -17.82
N GLU A 104 9.35 5.48 -17.07
CA GLU A 104 9.26 6.52 -16.05
C GLU A 104 8.72 5.93 -14.74
N TYR A 105 9.31 6.35 -13.63
CA TYR A 105 8.82 5.96 -12.29
C TYR A 105 7.47 6.62 -12.00
N ILE A 106 6.54 5.86 -11.43
CA ILE A 106 5.25 6.36 -10.98
C ILE A 106 5.41 6.98 -9.60
N GLU A 107 5.89 8.23 -9.58
CA GLU A 107 6.15 9.02 -8.37
C GLU A 107 5.49 10.40 -8.43
N ASP A 108 5.05 10.83 -9.62
CA ASP A 108 4.35 12.10 -9.82
C ASP A 108 2.88 11.97 -9.38
N PRO A 109 2.40 12.81 -8.41
CA PRO A 109 1.00 12.81 -7.99
C PRO A 109 0.02 13.14 -9.12
N ALA A 110 0.44 13.76 -10.22
CA ALA A 110 -0.39 13.97 -11.40
C ALA A 110 -0.80 12.66 -12.11
N LEU A 111 -0.11 11.56 -11.84
CA LEU A 111 -0.48 10.25 -12.34
C LEU A 111 -1.63 9.61 -11.55
N LEU A 112 -1.96 10.15 -10.38
CA LEU A 112 -3.03 9.66 -9.53
C LEU A 112 -4.38 10.23 -10.02
N LEU A 113 -5.32 9.33 -10.38
CA LEU A 113 -6.61 9.71 -10.99
C LEU A 113 -7.78 9.70 -9.99
N ALA A 114 -7.56 9.27 -8.76
CA ALA A 114 -8.58 9.21 -7.71
C ALA A 114 -8.12 9.92 -6.43
N PRO A 115 -9.05 10.51 -5.66
CA PRO A 115 -8.70 11.18 -4.41
C PRO A 115 -8.23 10.18 -3.37
N THR A 116 -7.18 10.55 -2.65
CA THR A 116 -6.64 9.76 -1.53
C THR A 116 -7.51 9.90 -0.28
N ILE A 117 -7.31 9.01 0.68
CA ILE A 117 -7.92 9.09 2.01
C ILE A 117 -7.55 10.41 2.72
N PHE A 118 -6.37 10.97 2.44
CA PHE A 118 -5.93 12.26 3.00
C PHE A 118 -6.76 13.42 2.46
N GLU A 119 -7.08 13.40 1.16
CA GLU A 119 -7.96 14.41 0.55
C GLU A 119 -9.40 14.26 1.04
N ARG A 120 -9.91 13.02 1.17
CA ARG A 120 -11.24 12.77 1.72
C ARG A 120 -11.35 13.22 3.18
N ALA A 121 -10.36 12.88 4.02
CA ALA A 121 -10.28 13.32 5.42
C ALA A 121 -10.23 14.85 5.54
N LYS A 122 -9.39 15.51 4.73
CA LYS A 122 -9.27 16.97 4.68
C LYS A 122 -10.58 17.67 4.35
N LYS A 123 -11.37 17.13 3.39
CA LYS A 123 -12.72 17.64 3.07
C LYS A 123 -13.68 17.58 4.25
N GLN A 124 -13.45 16.67 5.20
CA GLN A 124 -14.23 16.54 6.44
C GLN A 124 -13.59 17.28 7.63
N GLY A 125 -12.54 18.07 7.41
CA GLY A 125 -11.84 18.82 8.45
C GLY A 125 -10.99 17.95 9.38
N ILE A 126 -10.67 16.72 8.99
CA ILE A 126 -9.88 15.78 9.77
C ILE A 126 -8.40 15.98 9.44
N LYS A 127 -7.60 16.27 10.47
CA LYS A 127 -6.15 16.34 10.35
C LYS A 127 -5.54 14.95 10.20
N THR A 128 -4.52 14.85 9.35
CA THR A 128 -3.94 13.57 8.95
C THR A 128 -2.41 13.58 9.04
N ALA A 129 -1.83 12.40 9.27
CA ALA A 129 -0.39 12.20 9.27
C ALA A 129 -0.02 10.99 8.38
N LEU A 130 1.01 11.13 7.57
CA LEU A 130 1.58 10.07 6.73
C LEU A 130 3.07 9.90 7.06
N PHE A 131 3.41 8.72 7.54
CA PHE A 131 4.75 8.27 7.85
C PHE A 131 5.13 7.13 6.93
N SER A 132 6.19 7.27 6.14
CA SER A 132 6.63 6.24 5.20
C SER A 132 8.12 6.05 5.21
N CYS A 133 8.57 4.79 5.12
CA CYS A 133 9.99 4.48 4.90
C CYS A 133 10.47 4.85 3.48
N LYS A 134 9.54 5.09 2.54
CA LYS A 134 9.86 5.36 1.12
C LYS A 134 9.34 6.74 0.72
N LYS A 135 10.25 7.62 0.21
CA LYS A 135 9.90 8.95 -0.26
C LYS A 135 8.85 8.94 -1.37
N LYS A 136 8.93 7.98 -2.31
CA LYS A 136 7.97 7.83 -3.40
C LYS A 136 6.51 7.76 -2.92
N THR A 137 6.26 7.16 -1.77
CA THR A 137 4.91 7.09 -1.16
C THR A 137 4.42 8.47 -0.72
N ILE A 138 5.31 9.27 -0.10
CA ILE A 138 5.01 10.64 0.31
C ILE A 138 4.71 11.51 -0.92
N ASP A 139 5.55 11.41 -1.96
CA ASP A 139 5.41 12.19 -3.18
C ASP A 139 4.12 11.85 -3.91
N LEU A 140 3.83 10.56 -4.09
CA LEU A 140 2.69 10.10 -4.89
C LEU A 140 1.34 10.37 -4.21
N MET A 141 1.19 10.07 -2.92
CA MET A 141 -0.13 10.12 -2.27
C MET A 141 -0.25 11.06 -1.06
N GLY A 142 0.85 11.64 -0.60
CA GLY A 142 0.89 12.47 0.61
C GLY A 142 0.52 13.93 0.42
N GLY A 143 0.10 14.37 -0.76
CA GLY A 143 -0.11 15.79 -1.08
C GLY A 143 -1.03 16.53 -0.10
N ALA A 144 -2.10 15.90 0.35
CA ALA A 144 -3.09 16.48 1.26
C ALA A 144 -2.86 16.19 2.75
N ALA A 145 -1.87 15.36 3.11
CA ALA A 145 -1.57 15.06 4.51
C ALA A 145 -0.96 16.27 5.22
N ASP A 146 -1.41 16.55 6.46
CA ASP A 146 -0.96 17.71 7.25
C ASP A 146 0.45 17.50 7.82
N ILE A 147 0.75 16.28 8.29
CA ILE A 147 2.06 15.86 8.79
C ILE A 147 2.60 14.78 7.86
N LYS A 148 3.83 14.97 7.38
CA LYS A 148 4.50 14.02 6.48
C LYS A 148 5.92 13.77 6.92
N LEU A 149 6.34 12.51 6.90
CA LEU A 149 7.72 12.13 7.21
C LEU A 149 8.17 10.94 6.39
N CYS A 150 9.35 11.07 5.82
CA CYS A 150 10.15 9.96 5.31
C CYS A 150 11.63 10.18 5.67
N PRO A 151 12.48 9.14 5.66
CA PRO A 151 13.91 9.31 5.94
C PRO A 151 14.56 10.33 5.02
N GLU A 152 14.33 10.23 3.72
CA GLU A 152 14.85 11.17 2.71
C GLU A 152 14.25 12.57 2.84
N CYS A 153 13.01 12.69 3.37
CA CYS A 153 12.33 13.97 3.60
C CYS A 153 12.78 14.66 4.89
N ALA A 154 13.35 13.90 5.82
CA ALA A 154 13.75 14.45 7.13
C ALA A 154 14.84 15.53 7.02
N GLY A 155 15.51 15.59 5.87
CA GLY A 155 16.48 16.63 5.56
C GLY A 155 17.76 16.51 6.37
N ALA A 156 18.44 17.67 6.54
CA ALA A 156 19.70 17.75 7.28
C ALA A 156 19.56 17.32 8.75
N ALA A 157 20.68 16.98 9.38
CA ALA A 157 20.77 16.54 10.77
C ALA A 157 20.17 17.51 11.82
N ASP A 158 19.85 18.73 11.42
CA ASP A 158 19.24 19.77 12.23
C ASP A 158 17.70 19.88 12.12
N SER A 159 17.08 19.02 11.30
CA SER A 159 15.61 18.98 11.20
C SER A 159 14.95 18.67 12.55
N PRO A 160 13.72 19.15 12.80
CA PRO A 160 12.99 18.82 14.04
C PRO A 160 12.91 17.32 14.33
N TRP A 161 12.73 16.52 13.29
CA TRP A 161 12.65 15.07 13.38
C TRP A 161 13.98 14.43 13.74
N ALA A 162 15.08 14.84 13.07
CA ALA A 162 16.41 14.35 13.39
C ALA A 162 16.88 14.77 14.79
N LYS A 163 16.52 15.98 15.25
CA LYS A 163 16.78 16.42 16.62
C LYS A 163 16.05 15.57 17.67
N GLN A 164 14.84 15.12 17.37
CA GLN A 164 14.02 14.37 18.31
C GLN A 164 14.34 12.88 18.31
N PHE A 165 14.61 12.27 17.13
CA PHE A 165 14.73 10.82 16.95
C PHE A 165 16.11 10.36 16.47
N GLY A 166 17.09 11.27 16.36
CA GLY A 166 18.37 11.01 15.72
C GLY A 166 18.30 11.07 14.19
N ALA A 167 19.46 10.98 13.56
CA ALA A 167 19.54 10.90 12.10
C ALA A 167 18.73 9.72 11.57
N PRO A 168 18.02 9.86 10.44
CA PRO A 168 17.29 8.75 9.83
C PRO A 168 18.25 7.59 9.51
N PRO A 169 17.86 6.34 9.82
CA PRO A 169 18.60 5.18 9.38
C PRO A 169 18.60 5.02 7.85
N ASP A 170 19.50 4.17 7.32
CA ASP A 170 19.50 3.80 5.90
C ASP A 170 18.13 3.17 5.54
N VAL A 171 17.59 3.53 4.38
CA VAL A 171 16.33 2.95 3.85
C VAL A 171 16.46 1.43 3.62
N TYR A 172 17.70 0.93 3.44
CA TYR A 172 18.03 -0.48 3.35
C TYR A 172 18.42 -1.09 4.72
N SER A 173 17.61 -0.76 5.74
CA SER A 173 17.77 -1.32 7.09
C SER A 173 16.40 -1.58 7.73
N LYS A 174 16.34 -2.46 8.73
CA LYS A 174 15.11 -2.69 9.51
C LYS A 174 14.83 -1.52 10.46
N GLU A 175 15.86 -0.82 10.90
CA GLU A 175 15.81 0.30 11.84
C GLU A 175 15.02 1.49 11.30
N VAL A 176 14.93 1.65 9.97
CA VAL A 176 14.15 2.72 9.36
C VAL A 176 12.66 2.61 9.71
N SER A 177 12.11 1.39 9.80
CA SER A 177 10.74 1.17 10.26
C SER A 177 10.57 1.60 11.74
N TYR A 178 11.52 1.28 12.60
CA TYR A 178 11.48 1.66 14.01
C TYR A 178 11.52 3.17 14.19
N TRP A 179 12.33 3.86 13.39
CA TRP A 179 12.42 5.32 13.38
C TRP A 179 11.09 5.98 13.00
N ILE A 180 10.43 5.47 11.94
CA ILE A 180 9.09 5.92 11.50
C ILE A 180 8.04 5.66 12.59
N PHE A 181 8.05 4.51 13.25
CA PHE A 181 7.13 4.22 14.35
C PHE A 181 7.31 5.16 15.53
N ASN A 182 8.55 5.51 15.89
CA ASN A 182 8.83 6.45 16.96
C ASN A 182 8.23 7.84 16.66
N ALA A 183 8.33 8.30 15.42
CA ALA A 183 7.72 9.55 14.97
C ALA A 183 6.19 9.50 15.02
N ALA A 184 5.59 8.41 14.55
CA ALA A 184 4.14 8.20 14.61
C ALA A 184 3.63 8.17 16.05
N LEU A 185 4.31 7.47 16.96
CA LEU A 185 3.98 7.43 18.38
C LEU A 185 4.07 8.81 19.06
N ALA A 186 5.10 9.59 18.74
CA ALA A 186 5.23 10.95 19.25
C ALA A 186 4.09 11.85 18.75
N THR A 187 3.73 11.73 17.46
CA THR A 187 2.61 12.46 16.89
C THR A 187 1.29 12.10 17.55
N LEU A 188 1.02 10.81 17.77
CA LEU A 188 -0.20 10.36 18.48
C LEU A 188 -0.32 10.94 19.89
N LYS A 189 0.82 11.14 20.60
CA LYS A 189 0.85 11.69 21.96
C LYS A 189 0.74 13.21 22.00
N SER A 190 1.40 13.91 21.07
CA SER A 190 1.50 15.38 21.10
C SER A 190 0.45 16.09 20.23
N ASN A 191 -0.22 15.37 19.32
CA ASN A 191 -1.20 15.92 18.38
C ASN A 191 -2.55 15.20 18.50
N PRO A 192 -3.32 15.44 19.59
CA PRO A 192 -4.60 14.75 19.83
C PRO A 192 -5.64 15.05 18.75
N GLU A 193 -5.49 16.13 18.00
CA GLU A 193 -6.37 16.53 16.92
C GLU A 193 -6.14 15.73 15.61
N VAL A 194 -5.04 14.99 15.48
CA VAL A 194 -4.82 14.13 14.30
C VAL A 194 -5.75 12.94 14.35
N GLY A 195 -6.70 12.90 13.43
CA GLY A 195 -7.74 11.87 13.34
C GLY A 195 -7.35 10.65 12.51
N LEU A 196 -6.39 10.79 11.58
CA LEU A 196 -5.88 9.69 10.76
C LEU A 196 -4.34 9.67 10.79
N VAL A 197 -3.77 8.52 11.12
CA VAL A 197 -2.33 8.24 11.01
C VAL A 197 -2.14 7.05 10.08
N TYR A 198 -1.40 7.23 9.00
CA TYR A 198 -1.00 6.19 8.07
C TYR A 198 0.49 5.91 8.23
N ILE A 199 0.86 4.66 8.48
CA ILE A 199 2.25 4.21 8.68
C ILE A 199 2.57 3.17 7.61
N HIS A 200 3.65 3.39 6.86
CA HIS A 200 4.15 2.50 5.82
C HIS A 200 5.60 2.10 6.14
N THR A 201 5.85 0.81 6.35
CA THR A 201 7.17 0.26 6.67
C THR A 201 8.04 0.06 5.43
N THR A 202 9.22 -0.55 5.58
CA THR A 202 10.04 -1.05 4.48
C THR A 202 9.89 -2.57 4.34
N ASP A 203 10.01 -3.07 3.11
CA ASP A 203 10.05 -4.49 2.75
C ASP A 203 11.47 -5.07 2.74
N TYR A 204 12.49 -4.22 2.97
CA TYR A 204 13.89 -4.65 2.96
C TYR A 204 14.17 -5.93 3.80
N PRO A 205 13.63 -6.08 5.04
CA PRO A 205 13.81 -7.30 5.82
C PRO A 205 13.27 -8.54 5.12
N MET A 206 12.11 -8.45 4.44
CA MET A 206 11.47 -9.57 3.78
C MET A 206 12.18 -9.95 2.47
N HIS A 207 12.83 -9.01 1.79
CA HIS A 207 13.72 -9.29 0.68
C HIS A 207 15.02 -9.98 1.14
N THR A 208 15.45 -9.71 2.36
CA THR A 208 16.74 -10.18 2.89
C THR A 208 16.62 -11.53 3.58
N TRP A 209 15.56 -11.73 4.40
CA TRP A 209 15.41 -12.89 5.26
C TRP A 209 14.09 -13.62 5.02
N ALA A 210 14.17 -14.95 5.00
CA ALA A 210 12.98 -15.82 4.93
C ALA A 210 12.17 -15.79 6.25
N PRO A 211 10.89 -16.19 6.24
CA PRO A 211 10.05 -16.14 7.44
C PRO A 211 10.61 -16.93 8.63
N GLU A 212 11.36 -18.03 8.36
CA GLU A 212 11.92 -18.93 9.38
C GLU A 212 13.19 -18.40 10.02
N GLU A 213 13.88 -17.41 9.38
CA GLU A 213 15.15 -16.88 9.84
C GLU A 213 14.99 -16.04 11.11
N ALA A 214 16.03 -16.07 11.95
CA ALA A 214 16.01 -15.41 13.24
C ALA A 214 15.87 -13.90 13.13
N GLU A 215 16.51 -13.29 12.12
CA GLU A 215 16.47 -11.85 11.83
C GLU A 215 15.08 -11.39 11.43
N SER A 216 14.36 -12.21 10.65
CA SER A 216 12.97 -11.95 10.27
C SER A 216 12.06 -11.96 11.49
N LYS A 217 12.21 -12.98 12.34
CA LYS A 217 11.44 -13.09 13.61
C LYS A 217 11.74 -11.96 14.57
N ASP A 218 13.02 -11.55 14.68
CA ASP A 218 13.42 -10.40 15.49
C ASP A 218 12.78 -9.10 15.00
N PHE A 219 12.83 -8.85 13.70
CA PHE A 219 12.18 -7.69 13.09
C PHE A 219 10.67 -7.66 13.36
N LEU A 220 9.99 -8.78 13.14
CA LEU A 220 8.54 -8.88 13.34
C LEU A 220 8.14 -8.80 14.82
N HIS A 221 8.97 -9.33 15.72
CA HIS A 221 8.76 -9.14 17.16
C HIS A 221 8.86 -7.64 17.56
N HIS A 222 9.81 -6.90 16.98
CA HIS A 222 9.92 -5.47 17.20
C HIS A 222 8.70 -4.71 16.64
N LEU A 223 8.20 -5.08 15.44
CA LEU A 223 6.97 -4.50 14.89
C LEU A 223 5.77 -4.78 15.80
N ASP A 224 5.62 -5.99 16.30
CA ASP A 224 4.55 -6.35 17.22
C ASP A 224 4.58 -5.50 18.50
N ASN A 225 5.76 -5.26 19.06
CA ASN A 225 5.93 -4.36 20.19
C ASN A 225 5.51 -2.92 19.87
N TYR A 226 5.75 -2.44 18.64
CA TYR A 226 5.27 -1.13 18.20
C TYR A 226 3.74 -1.11 18.03
N ILE A 227 3.12 -2.17 17.57
CA ILE A 227 1.66 -2.31 17.51
C ILE A 227 1.06 -2.18 18.94
N GLY A 228 1.64 -2.86 19.93
CA GLY A 228 1.25 -2.71 21.33
C GLY A 228 1.40 -1.27 21.84
N LYS A 229 2.49 -0.58 21.52
CA LYS A 229 2.69 0.83 21.87
C LYS A 229 1.67 1.76 21.19
N LEU A 230 1.27 1.49 19.93
CA LEU A 230 0.22 2.24 19.23
C LEU A 230 -1.13 2.09 19.94
N GLN A 231 -1.50 0.87 20.36
CA GLN A 231 -2.71 0.62 21.13
C GLN A 231 -2.70 1.39 22.47
N GLN A 232 -1.57 1.39 23.19
CA GLN A 232 -1.42 2.14 24.45
C GLN A 232 -1.47 3.66 24.25
N ALA A 233 -0.88 4.17 23.15
CA ALA A 233 -0.87 5.61 22.87
C ALA A 233 -2.24 6.14 22.40
N ALA A 234 -3.08 5.29 21.83
CA ALA A 234 -4.40 5.63 21.32
C ALA A 234 -5.41 4.49 21.57
N PRO A 235 -5.82 4.21 22.82
CA PRO A 235 -6.61 3.03 23.17
C PRO A 235 -8.00 3.00 22.50
N ASP A 236 -8.56 4.16 22.18
CA ASP A 236 -9.87 4.29 21.52
C ASP A 236 -9.78 4.33 19.98
N ALA A 237 -8.59 4.28 19.41
CA ALA A 237 -8.41 4.32 17.97
C ALA A 237 -8.85 3.02 17.30
N ALA A 238 -9.37 3.15 16.09
CA ALA A 238 -9.42 2.03 15.15
C ALA A 238 -8.02 1.71 14.66
N ILE A 239 -7.64 0.44 14.62
CA ILE A 239 -6.36 -0.03 14.08
C ILE A 239 -6.66 -0.94 12.90
N LEU A 240 -6.19 -0.53 11.72
CA LEU A 240 -6.36 -1.22 10.46
C LEU A 240 -4.99 -1.64 9.95
N ILE A 241 -4.76 -2.93 9.74
CA ILE A 241 -3.44 -3.44 9.33
C ILE A 241 -3.59 -4.32 8.10
N THR A 242 -2.71 -4.15 7.12
CA THR A 242 -2.54 -5.07 5.99
C THR A 242 -1.13 -4.95 5.42
N ALA A 243 -0.86 -5.73 4.38
CA ALA A 243 0.31 -5.59 3.53
C ALA A 243 -0.11 -5.29 2.09
N ASP A 244 0.81 -4.81 1.31
CA ASP A 244 0.66 -4.60 -0.12
C ASP A 244 0.89 -5.89 -0.93
N HIS A 245 1.83 -6.72 -0.50
CA HIS A 245 2.17 -8.03 -1.04
C HIS A 245 2.92 -8.86 0.02
N GLY A 246 3.14 -10.15 -0.27
CA GLY A 246 4.11 -11.00 0.40
C GLY A 246 5.41 -11.10 -0.41
N LEU A 247 6.31 -12.01 -0.01
CA LEU A 247 7.56 -12.30 -0.74
C LEU A 247 7.83 -13.79 -0.79
N ASN A 248 8.40 -14.25 -1.93
CA ASN A 248 8.85 -15.62 -2.11
C ASN A 248 10.32 -15.69 -2.56
N HIS A 249 10.97 -16.81 -2.26
CA HIS A 249 12.24 -17.15 -2.88
C HIS A 249 12.06 -17.33 -4.40
N LYS A 250 12.99 -16.76 -5.16
CA LYS A 250 13.03 -16.83 -6.64
C LYS A 250 14.33 -17.47 -7.07
N SER A 251 14.29 -18.36 -8.03
CA SER A 251 15.44 -19.13 -8.50
C SER A 251 15.77 -18.94 -9.98
N LEU A 252 14.90 -18.29 -10.75
CA LEU A 252 15.09 -18.08 -12.17
C LEU A 252 14.72 -16.65 -12.56
N CYS A 253 15.58 -15.98 -13.31
CA CYS A 253 15.29 -14.72 -13.98
C CYS A 253 15.34 -14.86 -15.49
N TRP A 254 14.37 -14.25 -16.18
CA TRP A 254 14.39 -14.07 -17.62
C TRP A 254 14.51 -12.59 -18.00
N ASP A 255 15.42 -12.28 -18.93
CA ASP A 255 15.38 -11.07 -19.73
C ASP A 255 14.52 -11.34 -20.97
N LEU A 256 13.27 -10.88 -20.93
CA LEU A 256 12.31 -11.18 -21.98
C LEU A 256 12.67 -10.56 -23.34
N GLU A 257 13.42 -9.45 -23.36
CA GLU A 257 13.87 -8.84 -24.61
C GLU A 257 14.89 -9.74 -25.30
N LYS A 258 15.88 -10.23 -24.56
CA LYS A 258 16.88 -11.17 -25.06
C LYS A 258 16.25 -12.51 -25.44
N ALA A 259 15.36 -13.02 -24.60
CA ALA A 259 14.67 -14.28 -24.83
C ALA A 259 13.79 -14.24 -26.10
N CYS A 260 13.11 -13.13 -26.34
CA CYS A 260 12.35 -12.94 -27.57
C CYS A 260 13.26 -12.75 -28.79
N LEU A 261 14.38 -12.02 -28.67
CA LEU A 261 15.32 -11.80 -29.74
C LEU A 261 15.94 -13.11 -30.22
N SER A 262 16.40 -13.97 -29.31
CA SER A 262 17.00 -15.28 -29.64
C SER A 262 16.02 -16.23 -30.33
N ARG A 263 14.71 -16.03 -30.14
CA ARG A 263 13.62 -16.81 -30.76
C ARG A 263 13.02 -16.17 -32.01
N ASN A 264 13.69 -15.16 -32.58
CA ASN A 264 13.21 -14.40 -33.74
C ASN A 264 11.80 -13.80 -33.58
N THR A 265 11.50 -13.33 -32.37
CA THR A 265 10.26 -12.64 -31.97
C THR A 265 10.57 -11.33 -31.26
N PRO A 266 11.35 -10.40 -31.85
CA PRO A 266 11.83 -9.20 -31.11
C PRO A 266 10.68 -8.31 -30.68
N ILE A 267 10.69 -7.92 -29.41
CA ILE A 267 9.75 -6.99 -28.79
C ILE A 267 10.33 -5.56 -28.73
N LYS A 268 9.48 -4.56 -28.43
CA LYS A 268 9.93 -3.17 -28.26
C LYS A 268 10.68 -3.03 -26.92
N ILE A 269 10.03 -3.44 -25.82
CA ILE A 269 10.56 -3.40 -24.46
C ILE A 269 9.76 -4.33 -23.54
N ALA A 270 10.41 -4.83 -22.50
CA ALA A 270 9.77 -5.54 -21.38
C ALA A 270 10.05 -4.80 -20.08
N ILE A 271 9.02 -4.48 -19.31
CA ILE A 271 9.10 -3.70 -18.09
C ILE A 271 8.54 -4.51 -16.93
N SER A 272 9.37 -4.82 -15.92
CA SER A 272 8.88 -5.33 -14.63
C SER A 272 8.18 -4.21 -13.87
N PRO A 273 6.88 -4.34 -13.50
CA PRO A 273 6.19 -3.33 -12.70
C PRO A 273 6.79 -3.12 -11.30
N GLU A 274 7.63 -4.04 -10.81
CA GLU A 274 8.35 -3.94 -9.54
C GLU A 274 9.54 -2.99 -9.58
N LYS A 275 10.11 -2.75 -10.75
CA LYS A 275 11.27 -1.88 -10.93
C LYS A 275 11.03 -0.52 -10.29
N ASP A 276 11.94 -0.05 -9.43
CA ASP A 276 11.91 1.27 -8.81
C ASP A 276 13.32 1.78 -8.45
N ARG A 277 13.39 2.89 -7.70
CA ARG A 277 14.67 3.47 -7.26
C ARG A 277 15.34 2.69 -6.13
N TYR A 278 14.58 1.87 -5.39
CA TYR A 278 15.05 1.08 -4.25
C TYR A 278 15.52 -0.31 -4.68
N PHE A 279 16.37 -0.37 -5.70
CA PHE A 279 16.72 -1.60 -6.41
C PHE A 279 17.80 -2.46 -5.73
N LYS A 280 18.46 -2.01 -4.67
CA LYS A 280 19.59 -2.75 -4.08
C LYS A 280 19.20 -4.16 -3.60
N HIS A 281 17.99 -4.37 -3.12
CA HIS A 281 17.52 -5.64 -2.57
C HIS A 281 16.73 -6.51 -3.55
N HIS A 282 16.19 -5.95 -4.66
CA HIS A 282 15.42 -6.71 -5.65
C HIS A 282 15.92 -6.61 -7.08
N ARG A 283 16.98 -5.86 -7.36
CA ARG A 283 17.60 -5.71 -8.68
C ARG A 283 16.63 -5.23 -9.78
N GLY A 284 15.44 -4.73 -9.44
CA GLY A 284 14.39 -4.37 -10.39
C GLY A 284 13.74 -5.56 -11.09
N MET A 285 13.81 -6.75 -10.51
CA MET A 285 13.28 -8.01 -11.06
C MET A 285 12.04 -8.44 -10.30
N GLY A 286 10.90 -8.59 -10.99
CA GLY A 286 9.63 -8.96 -10.39
C GLY A 286 8.95 -10.15 -11.05
N GLY A 287 7.98 -10.74 -10.35
CA GLY A 287 7.22 -11.92 -10.78
C GLY A 287 6.25 -11.68 -11.92
N SER A 288 6.18 -10.45 -12.44
CA SER A 288 5.40 -10.11 -13.64
C SER A 288 6.14 -9.14 -14.55
N SER A 289 5.73 -9.06 -15.82
CA SER A 289 6.31 -8.11 -16.78
C SER A 289 5.28 -7.65 -17.81
N TYR A 290 5.28 -6.36 -18.09
CA TYR A 290 4.57 -5.77 -19.23
C TYR A 290 5.47 -5.85 -20.47
N VAL A 291 4.95 -6.43 -21.53
CA VAL A 291 5.64 -6.56 -22.81
C VAL A 291 4.97 -5.66 -23.85
N TYR A 292 5.77 -4.78 -24.45
CA TYR A 292 5.33 -3.87 -25.52
C TYR A 292 5.88 -4.37 -26.87
N LEU A 293 5.00 -4.50 -27.83
CA LEU A 293 5.34 -5.05 -29.14
C LEU A 293 5.93 -3.99 -30.07
N LYS A 294 6.83 -4.39 -30.96
CA LYS A 294 7.26 -3.56 -32.12
C LYS A 294 6.17 -3.47 -33.17
N ASN A 295 5.44 -4.58 -33.37
CA ASN A 295 4.36 -4.68 -34.35
C ASN A 295 3.22 -5.51 -33.74
N GLN A 296 2.02 -5.01 -33.76
CA GLN A 296 0.82 -5.69 -33.24
C GLN A 296 0.50 -7.00 -33.99
N ALA A 297 0.91 -7.11 -35.27
CA ALA A 297 0.75 -8.35 -36.01
C ALA A 297 1.53 -9.54 -35.43
N ASP A 298 2.58 -9.27 -34.60
CA ASP A 298 3.40 -10.30 -33.98
C ASP A 298 2.84 -10.81 -32.64
N LEU A 299 1.72 -10.28 -32.17
CA LEU A 299 1.15 -10.59 -30.84
C LEU A 299 1.03 -12.10 -30.59
N ALA A 300 0.47 -12.86 -31.52
CA ALA A 300 0.29 -14.30 -31.39
C ALA A 300 1.63 -15.04 -31.31
N LYS A 301 2.58 -14.69 -32.20
CA LYS A 301 3.91 -15.30 -32.27
C LYS A 301 4.74 -15.00 -31.02
N VAL A 302 4.77 -13.75 -30.55
CA VAL A 302 5.45 -13.34 -29.32
C VAL A 302 4.83 -14.03 -28.11
N SER A 303 3.49 -14.05 -28.03
CA SER A 303 2.78 -14.73 -26.94
C SER A 303 3.11 -16.23 -26.86
N GLN A 304 3.18 -16.91 -28.00
CA GLN A 304 3.58 -18.31 -28.07
C GLN A 304 5.03 -18.51 -27.62
N SER A 305 5.94 -17.65 -28.06
CA SER A 305 7.36 -17.68 -27.68
C SER A 305 7.54 -17.51 -26.17
N LEU A 306 6.83 -16.54 -25.58
CA LEU A 306 6.89 -16.29 -24.15
C LEU A 306 6.30 -17.45 -23.32
N ARG A 307 5.19 -18.05 -23.76
CA ARG A 307 4.60 -19.22 -23.08
C ARG A 307 5.51 -20.46 -23.10
N ALA A 308 6.46 -20.53 -24.01
CA ALA A 308 7.40 -21.63 -24.09
C ALA A 308 8.59 -21.50 -23.13
N LEU A 309 8.76 -20.35 -22.45
CA LEU A 309 9.82 -20.13 -21.48
C LEU A 309 9.51 -20.89 -20.17
N GLN A 310 10.52 -21.55 -19.63
CA GLN A 310 10.41 -22.21 -18.33
C GLN A 310 9.99 -21.21 -17.26
N GLY A 311 9.01 -21.57 -16.40
CA GLY A 311 8.53 -20.74 -15.32
C GLY A 311 7.59 -19.61 -15.73
N VAL A 312 7.26 -19.45 -17.00
CA VAL A 312 6.15 -18.58 -17.43
C VAL A 312 4.84 -19.33 -17.23
N GLU A 313 4.03 -18.86 -16.28
CA GLU A 313 2.75 -19.47 -15.92
C GLU A 313 1.61 -18.97 -16.81
N ALA A 314 1.60 -17.68 -17.14
CA ALA A 314 0.59 -17.09 -18.00
C ALA A 314 1.14 -15.94 -18.85
N VAL A 315 0.58 -15.82 -20.05
CA VAL A 315 0.76 -14.68 -20.93
C VAL A 315 -0.64 -14.20 -21.32
N LEU A 316 -1.02 -13.04 -20.80
CA LEU A 316 -2.31 -12.41 -21.02
C LEU A 316 -2.17 -11.27 -22.03
N THR A 317 -3.10 -11.17 -22.96
CA THR A 317 -3.24 -9.95 -23.79
C THR A 317 -3.63 -8.75 -22.92
N LYS A 318 -3.40 -7.53 -23.40
CA LYS A 318 -3.84 -6.30 -22.74
C LYS A 318 -5.31 -6.37 -22.34
N ALA A 319 -6.19 -6.81 -23.22
CA ALA A 319 -7.62 -6.90 -22.94
C ALA A 319 -7.95 -7.91 -21.82
N GLU A 320 -7.27 -9.06 -21.81
CA GLU A 320 -7.41 -10.05 -20.73
C GLU A 320 -6.88 -9.52 -19.39
N ALA A 321 -5.73 -8.85 -19.39
CA ALA A 321 -5.14 -8.24 -18.20
C ALA A 321 -6.03 -7.15 -17.62
N VAL A 322 -6.55 -6.24 -18.45
CA VAL A 322 -7.51 -5.20 -18.06
C VAL A 322 -8.76 -5.82 -17.43
N LYS A 323 -9.36 -6.80 -18.10
CA LYS A 323 -10.57 -7.46 -17.62
C LYS A 323 -10.36 -8.20 -16.31
N ARG A 324 -9.21 -8.88 -16.15
CA ARG A 324 -8.94 -9.78 -15.02
C ARG A 324 -8.46 -9.01 -13.78
N TYR A 325 -7.63 -7.96 -13.98
CA TYR A 325 -6.93 -7.26 -12.91
C TYR A 325 -7.31 -5.78 -12.79
N HIS A 326 -8.30 -5.31 -13.57
CA HIS A 326 -8.77 -3.93 -13.54
C HIS A 326 -7.62 -2.91 -13.75
N LEU A 327 -6.73 -3.19 -14.68
CA LEU A 327 -5.60 -2.32 -14.98
C LEU A 327 -6.00 -1.21 -15.96
N LEU A 328 -5.39 -0.03 -15.82
CA LEU A 328 -5.57 1.08 -16.77
C LEU A 328 -4.84 0.75 -18.10
N PRO A 329 -5.55 0.59 -19.23
CA PRO A 329 -4.97 0.08 -20.47
C PRO A 329 -3.87 0.97 -21.05
N GLU A 330 -3.89 2.28 -20.79
CA GLU A 330 -2.91 3.25 -21.27
C GLU A 330 -1.55 3.13 -20.58
N ARG A 331 -1.49 2.43 -19.44
CA ARG A 331 -0.28 2.31 -18.61
C ARG A 331 0.24 0.88 -18.49
N ILE A 332 -0.19 -0.01 -19.37
CA ILE A 332 0.29 -1.40 -19.42
C ILE A 332 0.72 -1.80 -20.83
N GLY A 333 1.52 -2.87 -20.93
CA GLY A 333 1.99 -3.42 -22.18
C GLY A 333 0.89 -4.10 -23.01
N ASP A 334 1.24 -4.53 -24.21
CA ASP A 334 0.36 -5.32 -25.10
C ASP A 334 0.12 -6.72 -24.55
N LEU A 335 1.10 -7.24 -23.79
CA LEU A 335 1.00 -8.48 -23.03
C LEU A 335 1.40 -8.23 -21.57
N LEU A 336 0.76 -8.97 -20.66
CA LEU A 336 1.19 -9.17 -19.27
C LEU A 336 1.68 -10.60 -19.12
N VAL A 337 2.95 -10.76 -18.76
CA VAL A 337 3.58 -12.06 -18.50
C VAL A 337 3.63 -12.27 -16.99
N LEU A 338 3.19 -13.43 -16.53
CA LEU A 338 3.23 -13.84 -15.13
C LEU A 338 4.17 -15.02 -14.96
N GLY A 339 5.09 -14.92 -14.02
CA GLY A 339 5.96 -16.01 -13.61
C GLY A 339 5.26 -16.93 -12.61
N ASP A 340 5.76 -18.16 -12.54
CA ASP A 340 5.44 -19.07 -11.46
C ASP A 340 6.02 -18.61 -10.11
N LYS A 341 5.87 -19.42 -9.07
CA LYS A 341 6.37 -19.09 -7.73
C LYS A 341 7.87 -18.76 -7.68
N ARG A 342 8.67 -19.28 -8.63
CA ARG A 342 10.13 -19.25 -8.64
C ARG A 342 10.75 -18.29 -9.65
N THR A 343 9.94 -17.74 -10.56
CA THR A 343 10.41 -16.98 -11.72
C THR A 343 10.17 -15.49 -11.56
N VAL A 344 11.18 -14.71 -11.95
CA VAL A 344 11.11 -13.25 -12.07
C VAL A 344 11.56 -12.81 -13.46
N PHE A 345 11.22 -11.59 -13.82
CA PHE A 345 11.58 -10.93 -15.05
C PHE A 345 12.34 -9.64 -14.76
N GLY A 346 13.40 -9.39 -15.53
CA GLY A 346 14.20 -8.17 -15.40
C GLY A 346 15.31 -8.12 -16.42
N ASN A 347 16.09 -7.05 -16.39
CA ASN A 347 17.20 -6.86 -17.32
C ASN A 347 18.44 -7.61 -16.81
N LEU A 348 19.05 -8.43 -17.65
CA LEU A 348 20.31 -9.12 -17.42
C LEU A 348 21.41 -8.48 -18.25
N GLU A 349 22.67 -8.61 -17.83
CA GLU A 349 23.78 -7.99 -18.58
C GLU A 349 24.03 -8.68 -19.92
N ILE A 350 24.19 -9.99 -19.94
CA ILE A 350 24.60 -10.76 -21.13
C ILE A 350 23.57 -11.83 -21.48
N ALA A 351 23.24 -12.72 -20.55
CA ALA A 351 22.40 -13.88 -20.78
C ALA A 351 20.93 -13.53 -20.97
N GLU A 352 20.16 -14.41 -21.60
CA GLU A 352 18.70 -14.30 -21.66
C GLU A 352 18.01 -14.83 -20.40
N SER A 353 18.72 -15.66 -19.59
CA SER A 353 18.24 -16.15 -18.31
C SER A 353 19.40 -16.31 -17.33
N GLU A 354 19.08 -16.26 -16.04
CA GLU A 354 20.02 -16.40 -14.91
C GLU A 354 19.39 -17.25 -13.81
N GLU A 355 20.14 -18.23 -13.30
CA GLU A 355 19.80 -18.90 -12.04
C GLU A 355 20.16 -17.98 -10.88
N LEU A 356 19.20 -17.68 -10.02
CA LEU A 356 19.36 -16.78 -8.87
C LEU A 356 19.80 -17.56 -7.64
N GLY A 357 20.58 -16.89 -6.77
CA GLY A 357 21.06 -17.48 -5.53
C GLY A 357 19.94 -17.87 -4.55
N GLU A 358 20.25 -18.77 -3.63
CA GLU A 358 19.30 -19.37 -2.67
C GLU A 358 18.58 -18.36 -1.77
N HIS A 359 19.13 -17.15 -1.58
CA HIS A 359 18.55 -16.11 -0.74
C HIS A 359 17.82 -15.02 -1.52
N TYR A 360 17.73 -15.12 -2.86
CA TYR A 360 17.05 -14.08 -3.63
C TYR A 360 15.54 -14.18 -3.43
N ARG A 361 14.93 -13.11 -2.93
CA ARG A 361 13.51 -13.00 -2.64
C ARG A 361 12.92 -11.81 -3.35
N SER A 362 11.73 -11.99 -3.93
CA SER A 362 11.02 -10.95 -4.67
C SER A 362 9.51 -11.22 -4.70
N HIS A 363 8.77 -10.33 -5.32
CA HIS A 363 7.32 -10.35 -5.41
C HIS A 363 6.83 -9.98 -6.81
N GLY A 364 5.55 -9.64 -6.98
CA GLY A 364 4.97 -9.18 -8.24
C GLY A 364 4.18 -10.24 -8.98
N SER A 365 4.14 -11.50 -8.51
CA SER A 365 3.34 -12.59 -9.07
C SER A 365 2.09 -12.88 -8.23
N LEU A 366 1.27 -13.84 -8.69
CA LEU A 366 0.08 -14.29 -7.95
C LEU A 366 0.41 -14.95 -6.60
N TYR A 367 1.63 -15.47 -6.46
CA TYR A 367 2.07 -16.20 -5.28
C TYR A 367 2.41 -15.30 -4.08
N GLU A 368 2.63 -14.02 -4.31
CA GLU A 368 2.85 -13.01 -3.29
C GLU A 368 1.59 -12.16 -3.02
N ALA A 369 0.47 -12.48 -3.69
CA ALA A 369 -0.75 -11.69 -3.59
C ALA A 369 -1.59 -11.94 -2.32
N HIS A 370 -1.34 -12.99 -1.54
CA HIS A 370 -2.13 -13.28 -0.34
C HIS A 370 -1.51 -12.64 0.90
N VAL A 371 -2.25 -11.71 1.51
CA VAL A 371 -1.78 -10.88 2.62
C VAL A 371 -2.76 -10.89 3.79
N PRO A 372 -2.30 -10.76 5.04
CA PRO A 372 -3.15 -10.60 6.20
C PRO A 372 -3.86 -9.24 6.20
N LEU A 373 -5.10 -9.23 6.70
CA LEU A 373 -5.90 -8.03 6.91
C LEU A 373 -6.53 -8.08 8.30
N PHE A 374 -6.31 -7.01 9.07
CA PHE A 374 -6.86 -6.85 10.43
C PHE A 374 -7.68 -5.57 10.53
N VAL A 375 -8.85 -5.66 11.16
CA VAL A 375 -9.68 -4.51 11.52
C VAL A 375 -10.02 -4.62 13.00
N TYR A 376 -9.47 -3.75 13.80
CA TYR A 376 -9.65 -3.76 15.25
C TYR A 376 -10.26 -2.46 15.73
N ASN A 377 -11.19 -2.56 16.70
CA ASN A 377 -11.84 -1.44 17.38
C ASN A 377 -12.47 -0.40 16.43
N ALA A 378 -12.83 -0.75 15.21
CA ALA A 378 -13.40 0.17 14.23
C ALA A 378 -14.94 0.16 14.35
N LYS A 379 -15.50 1.17 15.02
CA LYS A 379 -16.94 1.25 15.36
C LYS A 379 -17.88 1.25 14.16
N GLN A 380 -17.42 1.73 13.00
CA GLN A 380 -18.21 1.85 11.77
C GLN A 380 -17.70 0.92 10.66
N ALA A 381 -16.89 -0.07 11.00
CA ALA A 381 -16.36 -0.99 10.01
C ALA A 381 -17.50 -1.80 9.35
N PRO A 382 -17.40 -2.04 8.04
CA PRO A 382 -18.25 -3.02 7.38
C PRO A 382 -18.10 -4.41 7.98
N ALA A 383 -19.07 -5.29 7.71
CA ALA A 383 -18.96 -6.70 8.08
C ALA A 383 -17.76 -7.38 7.41
N ALA A 384 -17.23 -8.44 8.01
CA ALA A 384 -16.05 -9.15 7.52
C ALA A 384 -16.12 -9.54 6.02
N ALA A 385 -17.30 -9.91 5.52
CA ALA A 385 -17.51 -10.28 4.12
C ALA A 385 -17.26 -9.12 3.11
N TYR A 386 -17.15 -7.88 3.57
CA TYR A 386 -16.78 -6.73 2.74
C TYR A 386 -15.30 -6.78 2.32
N PHE A 387 -14.41 -7.22 3.21
CA PHE A 387 -12.97 -7.17 3.01
C PHE A 387 -12.47 -8.32 2.12
N LYS A 388 -12.83 -8.29 0.83
CA LYS A 388 -12.45 -9.31 -0.15
C LYS A 388 -11.05 -9.11 -0.74
N TYR A 389 -10.48 -7.93 -0.60
CA TYR A 389 -9.16 -7.53 -1.08
C TYR A 389 -8.53 -6.57 -0.07
N ASN A 390 -7.21 -6.47 -0.06
CA ASN A 390 -6.47 -5.57 0.85
C ASN A 390 -6.84 -4.09 0.67
N TYR A 391 -7.12 -3.62 -0.55
CA TYR A 391 -7.47 -2.22 -0.81
C TYR A 391 -8.78 -1.78 -0.15
N LEU A 392 -9.67 -2.71 0.17
CA LEU A 392 -10.93 -2.43 0.87
C LEU A 392 -10.72 -2.11 2.36
N LEU A 393 -9.50 -2.31 2.90
CA LEU A 393 -9.19 -2.03 4.30
C LEU A 393 -9.65 -0.65 4.74
N ALA A 394 -9.41 0.38 3.93
CA ALA A 394 -9.69 1.79 4.25
C ALA A 394 -10.68 2.45 3.28
N ALA A 395 -11.21 1.73 2.29
CA ALA A 395 -12.07 2.28 1.25
C ALA A 395 -13.38 2.90 1.78
N TRP A 396 -13.88 2.43 2.90
CA TRP A 396 -15.10 2.91 3.58
C TRP A 396 -14.89 4.16 4.45
N LEU A 397 -13.64 4.53 4.73
CA LEU A 397 -13.35 5.70 5.55
C LEU A 397 -13.54 7.00 4.77
N TYR A 398 -14.15 7.98 5.43
CA TYR A 398 -14.32 9.36 4.91
C TYR A 398 -14.97 9.44 3.52
N GLN A 399 -15.96 8.57 3.29
CA GLN A 399 -16.78 8.56 2.06
C GLN A 399 -17.67 9.79 1.97
#